data_faa5dbbddecc2e4aa01dca0172897103
#
_entry.id   faa5dbbddecc2e4aa01dca0172897103
#
_cell.length_a   1.000
_cell.length_b   1.000
_cell.length_c   1.000
_cell.angle_alpha   90.00
_cell.angle_beta   90.00
_cell.angle_gamma   90.00
#
_symmetry.space_group_name_H-M   'P 1'
#
loop_
_entity.id
_entity.type
_entity.pdbx_description
1 polymer ?
#
loop_
_entity_poly.entity_id
_entity_poly.type
_entity_poly.pdbx_seq_one_letter_code
_entity_poly.pdbx_strand_id
1 'polypeptide(L)'
;MKVRAEEEFVIGGFTSPAGSRSHFGALVIGAWADGVLRYAGKVGTGFTSRTLDDLMRRFRPLVRPTSPFANAPRERGVTWVEPRLVAQIGFTERTEDGKLRHPTFLGLRDDKPAHEVTWPKGVPQTA
;
A
#
# COMPACT_ATOMS: atom_id res chain seq x y z
N MET A 1 -3.66 -27.44 -1.46
CA MET A 1 -4.21 -26.23 -0.82
C MET A 1 -3.25 -25.09 -0.94
N LYS A 2 -3.70 -23.98 -1.47
CA LYS A 2 -2.85 -22.80 -1.57
C LYS A 2 -2.88 -22.01 -0.27
N VAL A 3 -1.70 -21.71 0.24
CA VAL A 3 -1.58 -20.85 1.41
C VAL A 3 -1.19 -19.46 0.91
N ARG A 4 -2.02 -18.47 1.22
CA ARG A 4 -1.70 -17.09 0.88
C ARG A 4 -0.75 -16.53 1.92
N ALA A 5 0.21 -15.75 1.46
CA ALA A 5 1.08 -15.01 2.36
C ALA A 5 0.34 -13.76 2.85
N GLU A 6 0.66 -13.31 4.05
CA GLU A 6 0.12 -12.09 4.63
C GLU A 6 1.25 -11.31 5.26
N GLU A 7 1.32 -10.01 4.95
CA GLU A 7 2.32 -9.14 5.56
C GLU A 7 1.76 -7.75 5.71
N GLU A 8 2.40 -6.96 6.55
CA GLU A 8 2.05 -5.55 6.74
C GLU A 8 2.81 -4.71 5.74
N PHE A 9 2.14 -3.66 5.25
CA PHE A 9 2.74 -2.68 4.35
C PHE A 9 2.29 -1.28 4.74
N VAL A 10 3.16 -0.31 4.45
CA VAL A 10 2.85 1.10 4.69
C VAL A 10 2.05 1.63 3.50
N ILE A 11 1.00 2.38 3.79
CA ILE A 11 0.21 3.04 2.74
C ILE A 11 0.83 4.41 2.47
N GLY A 12 1.23 4.64 1.22
CA GLY A 12 1.85 5.91 0.83
C GLY A 12 1.03 6.72 -0.16
N GLY A 13 -0.11 6.19 -0.60
CA GLY A 13 -0.97 6.92 -1.54
C GLY A 13 -2.17 6.12 -1.97
N PHE A 14 -3.01 6.75 -2.79
CA PHE A 14 -4.18 6.06 -3.35
C PHE A 14 -4.46 6.64 -4.74
N THR A 15 -5.03 5.81 -5.61
CA THR A 15 -5.35 6.22 -6.97
C THR A 15 -6.77 6.75 -7.06
N SER A 16 -7.06 7.48 -8.15
CA SER A 16 -8.40 7.96 -8.43
C SER A 16 -9.34 6.77 -8.66
N PRO A 17 -10.64 6.91 -8.29
CA PRO A 17 -11.59 5.81 -8.51
C PRO A 17 -11.83 5.59 -9.99
N ALA A 18 -12.14 4.33 -10.35
CA ALA A 18 -12.47 3.95 -11.70
C ALA A 18 -13.88 3.38 -11.74
N GLY A 19 -14.58 3.59 -12.85
CA GLY A 19 -15.93 3.08 -13.01
C GLY A 19 -16.90 3.69 -12.00
N SER A 20 -17.72 2.85 -11.38
CA SER A 20 -18.72 3.30 -10.42
C SER A 20 -18.21 3.37 -8.98
N ARG A 21 -16.93 3.00 -8.74
CA ARG A 21 -16.38 3.06 -7.39
C ARG A 21 -16.21 4.50 -6.93
N SER A 22 -16.64 4.77 -5.70
CA SER A 22 -16.40 6.04 -5.05
C SER A 22 -15.14 5.95 -4.19
N HIS A 23 -14.62 7.09 -3.73
CA HIS A 23 -13.50 7.23 -2.82
C HIS A 23 -12.14 7.06 -3.51
N PHE A 24 -11.69 5.84 -3.77
CA PHE A 24 -10.40 5.62 -4.44
C PHE A 24 -10.43 4.30 -5.22
N GLY A 25 -9.46 4.15 -6.14
CA GLY A 25 -9.34 2.93 -6.94
C GLY A 25 -8.46 1.87 -6.29
N ALA A 26 -7.27 2.24 -5.87
CA ALA A 26 -6.31 1.32 -5.27
C ALA A 26 -5.42 2.05 -4.28
N LEU A 27 -4.86 1.30 -3.33
CA LEU A 27 -3.86 1.82 -2.41
C LEU A 27 -2.46 1.57 -2.98
N VAL A 28 -1.59 2.54 -2.83
CA VAL A 28 -0.18 2.41 -3.21
C VAL A 28 0.58 2.08 -1.94
N ILE A 29 1.23 0.92 -1.91
CA ILE A 29 1.84 0.39 -0.68
C ILE A 29 3.32 0.11 -0.84
N GLY A 30 4.02 0.04 0.29
CA GLY A 30 5.44 -0.24 0.31
C GLY A 30 5.96 -0.56 1.70
N ALA A 31 7.26 -0.63 1.81
CA ALA A 31 7.95 -0.93 3.06
C ALA A 31 9.30 -0.21 3.09
N TRP A 32 9.84 -0.01 4.29
CA TRP A 32 11.11 0.69 4.47
C TRP A 32 12.29 -0.23 4.18
N ALA A 33 13.24 0.26 3.41
CA ALA A 33 14.49 -0.42 3.11
C ALA A 33 15.63 0.60 3.12
N ASP A 34 16.63 0.36 3.94
CA ASP A 34 17.80 1.24 4.03
C ASP A 34 17.44 2.71 4.25
N GLY A 35 16.43 2.95 5.08
CA GLY A 35 16.02 4.29 5.45
C GLY A 35 15.12 5.00 4.46
N VAL A 36 14.73 4.35 3.37
CA VAL A 36 13.81 4.91 2.38
C VAL A 36 12.61 4.01 2.19
N LEU A 37 11.49 4.61 1.79
CA LEU A 37 10.27 3.85 1.54
C LEU A 37 10.28 3.34 0.09
N ARG A 38 10.18 2.03 -0.07
CA ARG A 38 10.19 1.38 -1.38
C ARG A 38 8.79 0.92 -1.79
N TYR A 39 8.44 1.17 -3.03
CA TYR A 39 7.15 0.78 -3.59
C TYR A 39 7.07 -0.75 -3.75
N ALA A 40 5.96 -1.36 -3.30
CA ALA A 40 5.74 -2.80 -3.37
C ALA A 40 4.57 -3.18 -4.27
N GLY A 41 3.73 -2.24 -4.65
CA GLY A 41 2.61 -2.52 -5.52
C GLY A 41 1.37 -1.71 -5.19
N LYS A 42 0.27 -2.06 -5.86
CA LYS A 42 -1.04 -1.42 -5.64
C LYS A 42 -2.05 -2.49 -5.26
N VAL A 43 -2.97 -2.13 -4.36
CA VAL A 43 -4.03 -3.02 -3.89
C VAL A 43 -5.38 -2.41 -4.23
N GLY A 44 -6.13 -3.07 -5.09
CA GLY A 44 -7.41 -2.55 -5.57
C GLY A 44 -8.62 -3.39 -5.20
N THR A 45 -8.48 -4.34 -4.29
CA THR A 45 -9.57 -5.23 -3.90
C THR A 45 -9.52 -5.53 -2.39
N GLY A 46 -10.63 -6.04 -1.85
CA GLY A 46 -10.73 -6.36 -0.43
C GLY A 46 -11.40 -5.27 0.40
N PHE A 47 -11.93 -4.24 -0.24
CA PHE A 47 -12.55 -3.12 0.46
C PHE A 47 -14.06 -3.24 0.52
N THR A 48 -14.63 -2.94 1.69
CA THR A 48 -16.07 -2.73 1.82
C THR A 48 -16.33 -1.23 1.76
N SER A 49 -17.60 -0.84 1.63
CA SER A 49 -17.95 0.59 1.64
C SER A 49 -17.51 1.26 2.92
N ARG A 50 -17.66 0.58 4.06
CA ARG A 50 -17.23 1.09 5.35
C ARG A 50 -15.70 1.29 5.39
N THR A 51 -14.95 0.34 4.83
CA THR A 51 -13.50 0.43 4.77
C THR A 51 -13.06 1.62 3.92
N LEU A 52 -13.70 1.82 2.77
CA LEU A 52 -13.39 2.94 1.90
C LEU A 52 -13.64 4.28 2.60
N ASP A 53 -14.77 4.40 3.31
CA ASP A 53 -15.08 5.62 4.07
C ASP A 53 -14.05 5.88 5.15
N ASP A 54 -13.71 4.85 5.91
CA ASP A 54 -12.76 4.97 7.01
C ASP A 54 -11.37 5.38 6.51
N LEU A 55 -10.91 4.75 5.44
CA LEU A 55 -9.60 5.07 4.87
C LEU A 55 -9.55 6.50 4.35
N MET A 56 -10.60 6.95 3.63
CA MET A 56 -10.62 8.31 3.13
C MET A 56 -10.59 9.33 4.27
N ARG A 57 -11.29 9.06 5.35
CA ARG A 57 -11.29 9.93 6.52
C ARG A 57 -9.88 10.02 7.13
N ARG A 58 -9.18 8.90 7.20
CA ARG A 58 -7.82 8.85 7.75
C ARG A 58 -6.80 9.51 6.82
N PHE A 59 -7.02 9.44 5.51
CA PHE A 59 -6.11 10.02 4.53
C PHE A 59 -6.14 11.56 4.51
N ARG A 60 -7.30 12.16 4.74
CA ARG A 60 -7.45 13.62 4.62
C ARG A 60 -6.37 14.44 5.32
N PRO A 61 -6.06 14.19 6.60
CA PRO A 61 -5.03 14.97 7.27
C PRO A 61 -3.61 14.59 6.84
N LEU A 62 -3.44 13.51 6.08
CA LEU A 62 -2.13 13.00 5.69
C LEU A 62 -1.73 13.33 4.25
N VAL A 63 -2.62 13.94 3.47
CA VAL A 63 -2.34 14.25 2.06
C VAL A 63 -1.11 15.16 1.95
N ARG A 64 -0.23 14.82 1.01
CA ARG A 64 1.00 15.57 0.77
C ARG A 64 1.21 15.75 -0.74
N PRO A 65 1.95 16.81 -1.16
CA PRO A 65 2.12 17.10 -2.59
C PRO A 65 3.13 16.20 -3.30
N THR A 66 4.00 15.51 -2.55
CA THR A 66 5.06 14.68 -3.15
C THR A 66 4.97 13.25 -2.68
N SER A 67 5.51 12.33 -3.50
CA SER A 67 5.54 10.92 -3.17
C SER A 67 6.46 10.64 -1.99
N PRO A 68 6.04 9.79 -1.04
CA PRO A 68 6.93 9.32 0.02
C PRO A 68 7.86 8.20 -0.42
N PHE A 69 7.64 7.64 -1.62
CA PHE A 69 8.43 6.52 -2.12
C PHE A 69 9.68 6.99 -2.86
N ALA A 70 10.79 6.26 -2.66
CA ALA A 70 12.03 6.55 -3.37
C ALA A 70 11.95 6.15 -4.84
N ASN A 71 11.15 5.13 -5.14
CA ASN A 71 11.00 4.59 -6.49
C ASN A 71 9.53 4.58 -6.92
N ALA A 72 8.84 5.71 -6.74
CA ALA A 72 7.42 5.81 -7.05
C ALA A 72 7.13 5.51 -8.52
N PRO A 73 6.02 4.81 -8.81
CA PRO A 73 5.60 4.63 -10.19
C PRO A 73 5.19 5.97 -10.79
N ARG A 74 5.45 6.12 -12.08
CA ARG A 74 5.00 7.30 -12.82
C ARG A 74 3.56 7.07 -13.22
N GLU A 75 2.65 7.55 -12.41
CA GLU A 75 1.24 7.30 -12.61
C GLU A 75 0.43 8.54 -12.29
N ARG A 76 -0.48 8.89 -13.19
CA ARG A 76 -1.38 10.01 -12.98
C ARG A 76 -2.51 9.60 -12.07
N GLY A 77 -3.10 10.56 -11.40
CA GLY A 77 -4.26 10.33 -10.55
C GLY A 77 -3.95 9.71 -9.21
N VAL A 78 -2.69 9.73 -8.79
CA VAL A 78 -2.30 9.24 -7.46
C VAL A 78 -2.24 10.43 -6.51
N THR A 79 -2.90 10.28 -5.36
CA THR A 79 -2.80 11.24 -4.28
C THR A 79 -1.86 10.64 -3.23
N TRP A 80 -0.79 11.35 -2.92
CA TRP A 80 0.20 10.87 -1.96
C TRP A 80 -0.17 11.25 -0.55
N VAL A 81 0.13 10.38 0.42
CA VAL A 81 -0.14 10.63 1.83
C VAL A 81 1.09 10.34 2.66
N GLU A 82 1.14 10.94 3.85
CA GLU A 82 2.21 10.63 4.79
C GLU A 82 2.20 9.13 5.11
N PRO A 83 3.37 8.49 5.13
CA PRO A 83 3.46 7.03 5.33
C PRO A 83 3.28 6.66 6.81
N ARG A 84 2.08 6.83 7.33
CA ARG A 84 1.77 6.58 8.74
C ARG A 84 0.82 5.42 8.97
N LEU A 85 0.03 5.05 7.95
CA LEU A 85 -0.93 3.96 8.09
C LEU A 85 -0.32 2.65 7.63
N VAL A 86 -0.61 1.59 8.37
CA VAL A 86 -0.14 0.23 8.07
C VAL A 86 -1.33 -0.64 7.75
N ALA A 87 -1.25 -1.40 6.65
CA ALA A 87 -2.29 -2.31 6.22
C ALA A 87 -1.80 -3.74 6.22
N GLN A 88 -2.69 -4.66 6.59
CA GLN A 88 -2.45 -6.09 6.43
C GLN A 88 -2.88 -6.47 5.02
N ILE A 89 -1.96 -7.05 4.25
CA ILE A 89 -2.18 -7.39 2.85
C ILE A 89 -1.96 -8.87 2.64
N GLY A 90 -2.92 -9.54 2.00
CA GLY A 90 -2.76 -10.92 1.57
C GLY A 90 -2.32 -10.94 0.11
N PHE A 91 -1.47 -11.90 -0.26
CA PHE A 91 -1.01 -12.03 -1.64
C PHE A 91 -0.59 -13.46 -1.92
N THR A 92 -0.49 -13.83 -3.19
CA THR A 92 -0.14 -15.20 -3.57
C THR A 92 1.37 -15.41 -3.66
N GLU A 93 2.10 -14.42 -4.20
CA GLU A 93 3.55 -14.50 -4.31
C GLU A 93 4.13 -13.12 -4.59
N ARG A 94 5.46 -13.01 -4.53
CA ARG A 94 6.16 -11.81 -4.93
C ARG A 94 6.80 -12.03 -6.29
N THR A 95 6.84 -10.98 -7.11
CA THR A 95 7.55 -11.02 -8.39
C THR A 95 9.05 -10.89 -8.15
N GLU A 96 9.85 -11.07 -9.20
CA GLU A 96 11.31 -10.97 -9.10
C GLU A 96 11.78 -9.61 -8.59
N ASP A 97 11.02 -8.54 -8.88
CA ASP A 97 11.36 -7.19 -8.41
C ASP A 97 10.68 -6.83 -7.09
N GLY A 98 10.12 -7.83 -6.39
CA GLY A 98 9.57 -7.63 -5.05
C GLY A 98 8.15 -7.14 -4.99
N LYS A 99 7.46 -7.03 -6.12
CA LYS A 99 6.06 -6.61 -6.14
C LYS A 99 5.13 -7.78 -5.82
N LEU A 100 3.95 -7.46 -5.32
CA LEU A 100 2.98 -8.47 -4.90
C LEU A 100 2.08 -8.90 -6.06
N ARG A 101 1.76 -10.20 -6.10
CA ARG A 101 0.77 -10.74 -7.03
C ARG A 101 -0.54 -10.97 -6.30
N HIS A 102 -1.63 -10.56 -6.95
CA HIS A 102 -3.00 -10.72 -6.43
C HIS A 102 -3.15 -10.18 -5.01
N PRO A 103 -2.69 -8.95 -4.74
CA PRO A 103 -2.79 -8.41 -3.39
C PRO A 103 -4.22 -8.08 -3.02
N THR A 104 -4.58 -8.34 -1.76
CA THR A 104 -5.90 -8.08 -1.23
C THR A 104 -5.78 -7.37 0.12
N PHE A 105 -6.56 -6.30 0.29
CA PHE A 105 -6.59 -5.59 1.56
C PHE A 105 -7.35 -6.41 2.60
N LEU A 106 -6.74 -6.65 3.75
CA LEU A 106 -7.35 -7.42 4.82
C LEU A 106 -7.77 -6.58 6.01
N GLY A 107 -7.16 -5.42 6.20
CA GLY A 107 -7.51 -4.53 7.31
C GLY A 107 -6.38 -3.58 7.65
N LEU A 108 -6.68 -2.58 8.47
CA LEU A 108 -5.66 -1.68 9.00
C LEU A 108 -5.04 -2.28 10.26
N ARG A 109 -3.76 -2.00 10.45
CA ARG A 109 -3.04 -2.43 11.65
C ARG A 109 -2.69 -1.19 12.46
N ASP A 110 -3.48 -0.92 13.50
CA ASP A 110 -3.25 0.24 14.36
C ASP A 110 -2.20 -0.03 15.44
N ASP A 111 -1.85 -1.30 15.62
CA ASP A 111 -0.92 -1.73 16.66
C ASP A 111 0.53 -1.78 16.19
N LYS A 112 0.81 -1.45 14.94
CA LYS A 112 2.17 -1.49 14.40
C LYS A 112 2.59 -0.13 13.86
N PRO A 113 3.68 0.44 14.37
CA PRO A 113 4.19 1.71 13.82
C PRO A 113 4.67 1.55 12.39
N ALA A 114 4.37 2.52 11.54
CA ALA A 114 4.75 2.46 10.13
C ALA A 114 6.26 2.31 9.93
N HIS A 115 7.07 2.96 10.76
CA HIS A 115 8.52 2.92 10.62
C HIS A 115 9.12 1.54 10.92
N GLU A 116 8.32 0.61 11.50
CA GLU A 116 8.77 -0.75 11.76
C GLU A 116 8.42 -1.72 10.65
N VAL A 117 7.72 -1.25 9.61
CA VAL A 117 7.38 -2.09 8.46
C VAL A 117 8.54 -2.06 7.49
N THR A 118 9.39 -3.08 7.54
CA THR A 118 10.61 -3.13 6.75
C THR A 118 10.51 -4.12 5.60
N TRP A 119 11.30 -3.88 4.56
CA TRP A 119 11.38 -4.77 3.41
C TRP A 119 11.99 -6.09 3.85
N PRO A 120 11.41 -7.24 3.47
CA PRO A 120 11.94 -8.54 3.90
C PRO A 120 13.34 -8.80 3.35
N LYS A 121 14.17 -9.45 4.18
CA LYS A 121 15.50 -9.85 3.78
C LYS A 121 15.42 -10.85 2.63
N GLY A 122 16.30 -10.70 1.65
CA GLY A 122 16.36 -11.63 0.53
C GLY A 122 15.34 -11.35 -0.57
N VAL A 123 14.45 -10.38 -0.38
CA VAL A 123 13.50 -9.99 -1.42
C VAL A 123 14.08 -8.85 -2.22
N PRO A 124 14.23 -8.99 -3.56
CA PRO A 124 14.77 -7.90 -4.38
C PRO A 124 13.90 -6.64 -4.29
N GLN A 125 14.56 -5.50 -4.32
CA GLN A 125 13.87 -4.21 -4.32
C GLN A 125 13.71 -3.73 -5.75
N THR A 126 12.55 -3.09 -6.01
CA THR A 126 12.30 -2.47 -7.31
C THR A 126 13.28 -1.32 -7.52
N ALA A 127 13.92 -1.30 -8.67
CA ALA A 127 14.88 -0.25 -9.02
C ALA A 127 14.19 1.07 -9.32
#